data_7ba3cbcc04e53e74bf63ee7424804ca9
#
_entry.id   7ba3cbcc04e53e74bf63ee7424804ca9
#
_cell.length_a   1.000
_cell.length_b   1.000
_cell.length_c   1.000
_cell.angle_alpha   90.00
_cell.angle_beta   90.00
_cell.angle_gamma   90.00
#
_symmetry.space_group_name_H-M   'P 1'
#
loop_
_entity.id
_entity.type
_entity.pdbx_description
1 polymer ?
#
loop_
_entity_poly.entity_id
_entity_poly.type
_entity_poly.pdbx_seq_one_letter_code
_entity_poly.pdbx_strand_id
1 'polypeptide(L)'
;MNRKRKKIIGLGLLLLLAPSAGYAQGYSCGNVGLFCSPDTLRGAQLGAFSSVVYRQMRGLSLAGVINSVGGDMRGVQISGVSNVVKGGNGVQLSLFNNVSSSPFRGVQLSALSNVSMGMKRGLQIASANVSSSYMRGLQVGGYNYADTLNGSQIGILNVCVSHPRGVQIGVINYSRDTVAHK
;
A
#
# COMPACT_ATOMS: atom_id res chain seq x y z
N MET A 1 -37.97 1.28 16.11
CA MET A 1 -38.16 0.18 15.14
C MET A 1 -36.80 -0.51 14.91
N ASN A 2 -36.63 -1.64 15.57
CA ASN A 2 -35.34 -2.28 15.83
C ASN A 2 -35.01 -3.27 14.69
N ARG A 3 -34.23 -2.88 13.68
CA ARG A 3 -33.75 -3.82 12.66
C ARG A 3 -32.59 -4.64 13.23
N LYS A 4 -32.90 -5.85 13.65
CA LYS A 4 -31.90 -6.87 14.00
C LYS A 4 -30.95 -7.07 12.81
N ARG A 5 -29.69 -6.72 12.98
CA ARG A 5 -28.61 -7.01 12.03
C ARG A 5 -28.40 -8.52 11.99
N LYS A 6 -28.82 -9.16 10.93
CA LYS A 6 -28.48 -10.57 10.67
C LYS A 6 -26.99 -10.67 10.45
N LYS A 7 -26.28 -11.31 11.35
CA LYS A 7 -24.93 -11.79 11.15
C LYS A 7 -25.01 -12.91 10.12
N ILE A 8 -24.59 -12.64 8.90
CA ILE A 8 -24.43 -13.67 7.88
C ILE A 8 -23.00 -14.20 8.04
N ILE A 9 -22.85 -15.19 8.90
CA ILE A 9 -21.74 -16.13 8.86
C ILE A 9 -22.28 -17.26 7.98
N GLY A 10 -22.12 -17.10 6.67
CA GLY A 10 -22.59 -18.08 5.71
C GLY A 10 -21.42 -18.65 4.91
N LEU A 11 -21.33 -19.95 4.94
CA LEU A 11 -20.44 -20.84 4.19
C LEU A 11 -20.19 -20.34 2.76
N GLY A 12 -18.93 -20.00 2.49
CA GLY A 12 -18.51 -19.19 1.37
C GLY A 12 -18.42 -19.85 0.00
N LEU A 13 -19.30 -20.74 -0.40
CA LEU A 13 -19.21 -21.32 -1.74
C LEU A 13 -20.38 -21.00 -2.67
N LEU A 14 -21.46 -20.40 -2.20
CA LEU A 14 -22.64 -20.11 -3.03
C LEU A 14 -22.90 -18.62 -3.26
N LEU A 15 -22.09 -17.72 -2.69
CA LEU A 15 -22.23 -16.27 -2.83
C LEU A 15 -21.37 -15.65 -3.93
N LEU A 16 -20.70 -16.47 -4.72
CA LEU A 16 -19.82 -16.02 -5.83
C LEU A 16 -20.55 -15.44 -7.05
N LEU A 17 -21.88 -15.43 -7.08
CA LEU A 17 -22.63 -15.05 -8.28
C LEU A 17 -23.59 -13.86 -8.09
N ALA A 18 -23.65 -13.25 -6.94
CA ALA A 18 -24.42 -12.04 -6.80
C ALA A 18 -23.54 -10.81 -7.01
N PRO A 19 -23.78 -9.99 -8.04
CA PRO A 19 -23.15 -8.69 -8.13
C PRO A 19 -23.68 -7.85 -6.97
N SER A 20 -22.94 -7.76 -5.88
CA SER A 20 -23.26 -6.83 -4.82
C SER A 20 -22.87 -5.42 -5.25
N ALA A 21 -23.59 -4.88 -6.23
CA ALA A 21 -23.65 -3.45 -6.51
C ALA A 21 -24.44 -2.75 -5.40
N GLY A 22 -24.07 -2.97 -4.17
CA GLY A 22 -24.60 -2.28 -3.02
C GLY A 22 -23.62 -1.20 -2.59
N TYR A 23 -23.86 0.04 -2.97
CA TYR A 23 -23.25 1.18 -2.30
C TYR A 23 -23.69 1.15 -0.83
N ALA A 24 -22.93 0.49 -0.01
CA ALA A 24 -23.15 0.51 1.43
C ALA A 24 -22.65 1.85 1.97
N GLN A 25 -23.53 2.84 1.99
CA GLN A 25 -23.30 4.05 2.78
C GLN A 25 -23.17 3.64 4.25
N GLY A 26 -21.98 3.72 4.80
CA GLY A 26 -21.75 3.45 6.22
C GLY A 26 -20.49 2.64 6.51
N TYR A 27 -20.33 2.29 7.77
CA TYR A 27 -19.22 1.47 8.25
C TYR A 27 -19.47 0.00 7.95
N SER A 28 -18.53 -0.68 7.32
CA SER A 28 -18.58 -2.11 7.10
C SER A 28 -17.61 -2.82 8.06
N CYS A 29 -18.14 -3.79 8.82
CA CYS A 29 -17.32 -4.63 9.70
C CYS A 29 -16.77 -5.87 9.01
N GLY A 30 -17.34 -6.27 7.89
CA GLY A 30 -16.92 -7.41 7.07
C GLY A 30 -17.68 -7.40 5.76
N ASN A 31 -17.00 -7.64 4.69
CA ASN A 31 -17.56 -7.66 3.34
C ASN A 31 -16.87 -8.73 2.51
N VAL A 32 -17.65 -9.55 1.81
CA VAL A 32 -17.16 -10.60 0.91
C VAL A 32 -17.96 -10.55 -0.38
N GLY A 33 -17.27 -10.51 -1.51
CA GLY A 33 -17.93 -10.46 -2.81
C GLY A 33 -16.92 -10.48 -3.95
N LEU A 34 -17.42 -10.47 -5.18
CA LEU A 34 -16.55 -10.31 -6.35
C LEU A 34 -15.92 -8.92 -6.39
N PHE A 35 -16.73 -7.91 -6.13
CA PHE A 35 -16.35 -6.51 -6.02
C PHE A 35 -16.87 -5.97 -4.70
N CYS A 36 -16.00 -5.37 -3.91
CA CYS A 36 -16.35 -4.78 -2.62
C CYS A 36 -16.02 -3.29 -2.66
N SER A 37 -16.98 -2.45 -2.31
CA SER A 37 -16.81 -0.98 -2.41
C SER A 37 -17.48 -0.22 -1.26
N PRO A 38 -17.06 -0.43 0.01
CA PRO A 38 -17.60 0.35 1.13
C PRO A 38 -17.03 1.77 1.13
N ASP A 39 -17.80 2.71 1.65
CA ASP A 39 -17.34 4.08 1.90
C ASP A 39 -16.20 4.09 2.94
N THR A 40 -16.38 3.37 4.02
CA THR A 40 -15.36 3.21 5.08
C THR A 40 -15.32 1.76 5.55
N LEU A 41 -14.14 1.17 5.60
CA LEU A 41 -13.92 -0.18 6.12
C LEU A 41 -13.38 -0.13 7.55
N ARG A 42 -14.08 -0.82 8.46
CA ARG A 42 -13.58 -1.17 9.79
C ARG A 42 -13.76 -2.68 9.97
N GLY A 43 -12.66 -3.43 9.97
CA GLY A 43 -12.68 -4.88 10.05
C GLY A 43 -12.02 -5.55 8.84
N ALA A 44 -12.64 -6.54 8.25
CA ALA A 44 -12.07 -7.31 7.15
C ALA A 44 -12.94 -7.25 5.89
N GLN A 45 -12.30 -7.22 4.73
CA GLN A 45 -12.94 -7.24 3.43
C GLN A 45 -12.22 -8.22 2.50
N LEU A 46 -12.99 -8.95 1.72
CA LEU A 46 -12.51 -9.86 0.71
C LEU A 46 -13.23 -9.62 -0.62
N GLY A 47 -12.54 -9.07 -1.59
CA GLY A 47 -13.00 -8.93 -2.96
C GLY A 47 -12.30 -9.95 -3.87
N ALA A 48 -13.04 -10.83 -4.54
CA ALA A 48 -12.41 -11.82 -5.41
C ALA A 48 -11.65 -11.17 -6.58
N PHE A 49 -12.19 -10.07 -7.14
CA PHE A 49 -11.48 -9.27 -8.13
C PHE A 49 -10.96 -7.97 -7.53
N SER A 50 -11.84 -7.15 -6.99
CA SER A 50 -11.42 -5.85 -6.46
C SER A 50 -12.03 -5.51 -5.10
N SER A 51 -11.28 -4.73 -4.37
CA SER A 51 -11.66 -4.15 -3.09
C SER A 51 -11.37 -2.65 -3.14
N VAL A 52 -12.41 -1.84 -3.10
CA VAL A 52 -12.30 -0.38 -3.15
C VAL A 52 -12.89 0.21 -1.88
N VAL A 53 -12.13 1.00 -1.16
CA VAL A 53 -12.59 1.75 0.01
C VAL A 53 -12.45 3.24 -0.29
N TYR A 54 -13.53 3.99 -0.27
CA TYR A 54 -13.50 5.37 -0.74
C TYR A 54 -12.84 6.34 0.22
N ARG A 55 -13.04 6.21 1.52
CA ARG A 55 -12.56 7.19 2.51
C ARG A 55 -11.46 6.66 3.41
N GLN A 56 -11.77 5.72 4.28
CA GLN A 56 -10.82 5.22 5.28
C GLN A 56 -10.90 3.72 5.44
N MET A 57 -9.74 3.12 5.59
CA MET A 57 -9.61 1.71 5.88
C MET A 57 -8.93 1.50 7.23
N ARG A 58 -9.56 0.69 8.09
CA ARG A 58 -8.97 0.19 9.34
C ARG A 58 -9.20 -1.32 9.43
N GLY A 59 -8.14 -2.10 9.25
CA GLY A 59 -8.21 -3.55 9.32
C GLY A 59 -7.55 -4.25 8.13
N LEU A 60 -8.19 -5.26 7.59
CA LEU A 60 -7.67 -6.11 6.53
C LEU A 60 -8.48 -5.96 5.25
N SER A 61 -7.81 -5.76 4.13
CA SER A 61 -8.43 -5.80 2.80
C SER A 61 -7.67 -6.76 1.90
N LEU A 62 -8.38 -7.75 1.41
CA LEU A 62 -7.88 -8.76 0.48
C LEU A 62 -8.56 -8.59 -0.87
N ALA A 63 -7.80 -8.62 -1.95
CA ALA A 63 -8.34 -8.61 -3.30
C ALA A 63 -7.58 -9.55 -4.23
N GLY A 64 -8.30 -10.22 -5.13
CA GLY A 64 -7.66 -11.07 -6.12
C GLY A 64 -6.80 -10.27 -7.11
N VAL A 65 -7.25 -9.08 -7.51
CA VAL A 65 -6.54 -8.25 -8.49
C VAL A 65 -6.13 -6.91 -7.88
N ILE A 66 -7.08 -6.04 -7.54
CA ILE A 66 -6.77 -4.65 -7.12
C ILE A 66 -7.40 -4.33 -5.77
N ASN A 67 -6.59 -3.78 -4.89
CA ASN A 67 -7.01 -3.12 -3.67
C ASN A 67 -6.80 -1.61 -3.78
N SER A 68 -7.83 -0.82 -3.54
CA SER A 68 -7.74 0.63 -3.57
C SER A 68 -8.36 1.28 -2.34
N VAL A 69 -7.64 2.24 -1.76
CA VAL A 69 -8.14 3.07 -0.65
C VAL A 69 -7.94 4.54 -1.01
N GLY A 70 -9.04 5.24 -1.26
CA GLY A 70 -9.05 6.65 -1.65
C GLY A 70 -8.64 7.64 -0.54
N GLY A 71 -8.55 7.18 0.69
CA GLY A 71 -8.12 7.97 1.84
C GLY A 71 -7.04 7.29 2.66
N ASP A 72 -7.10 7.47 3.97
CA ASP A 72 -6.09 6.93 4.87
C ASP A 72 -6.31 5.45 5.19
N MET A 73 -5.23 4.71 5.13
CA MET A 73 -5.17 3.31 5.49
C MET A 73 -4.53 3.11 6.87
N ARG A 74 -5.12 2.21 7.68
CA ARG A 74 -4.52 1.66 8.90
C ARG A 74 -4.76 0.16 8.95
N GLY A 75 -3.76 -0.63 8.59
CA GLY A 75 -3.93 -2.09 8.56
C GLY A 75 -3.15 -2.76 7.44
N VAL A 76 -3.76 -3.76 6.82
CA VAL A 76 -3.11 -4.61 5.83
C VAL A 76 -3.92 -4.64 4.54
N GLN A 77 -3.26 -4.42 3.43
CA GLN A 77 -3.77 -4.65 2.08
C GLN A 77 -2.98 -5.77 1.40
N ILE A 78 -3.69 -6.74 0.85
CA ILE A 78 -3.09 -7.83 0.08
C ILE A 78 -3.84 -7.96 -1.24
N SER A 79 -3.11 -7.94 -2.34
CA SER A 79 -3.69 -8.13 -3.67
C SER A 79 -2.82 -8.98 -4.58
N GLY A 80 -3.45 -9.61 -5.57
CA GLY A 80 -2.74 -10.35 -6.59
C GLY A 80 -1.95 -9.43 -7.54
N VAL A 81 -2.44 -8.23 -7.84
CA VAL A 81 -1.77 -7.34 -8.79
C VAL A 81 -1.32 -6.06 -8.12
N SER A 82 -2.23 -5.22 -7.62
CA SER A 82 -1.86 -3.88 -7.18
C SER A 82 -2.61 -3.43 -5.93
N ASN A 83 -1.88 -2.82 -5.00
CA ASN A 83 -2.44 -2.05 -3.91
C ASN A 83 -2.22 -0.56 -4.16
N VAL A 84 -3.28 0.22 -4.07
CA VAL A 84 -3.25 1.68 -4.20
C VAL A 84 -3.84 2.30 -2.94
N VAL A 85 -3.15 3.29 -2.40
CA VAL A 85 -3.62 4.04 -1.24
C VAL A 85 -3.28 5.50 -1.38
N LYS A 86 -4.11 6.38 -0.83
CA LYS A 86 -3.72 7.77 -0.69
C LYS A 86 -2.52 7.88 0.25
N GLY A 87 -2.62 7.36 1.46
CA GLY A 87 -1.54 7.33 2.45
C GLY A 87 -1.93 6.58 3.70
N GLY A 88 -1.12 6.65 4.75
CA GLY A 88 -1.47 6.04 6.03
C GLY A 88 -0.38 5.17 6.65
N ASN A 89 -0.81 4.16 7.41
CA ASN A 89 0.09 3.29 8.15
C ASN A 89 -0.31 1.82 7.99
N GLY A 90 0.65 0.95 7.71
CA GLY A 90 0.36 -0.48 7.65
C GLY A 90 1.26 -1.28 6.72
N VAL A 91 0.68 -2.31 6.14
CA VAL A 91 1.38 -3.24 5.26
C VAL A 91 0.63 -3.36 3.93
N GLN A 92 1.35 -3.24 2.85
CA GLN A 92 0.88 -3.51 1.50
C GLN A 92 1.68 -4.66 0.89
N LEU A 93 0.98 -5.70 0.45
CA LEU A 93 1.56 -6.87 -0.21
C LEU A 93 0.89 -7.05 -1.57
N SER A 94 1.68 -7.11 -2.62
CA SER A 94 1.19 -7.38 -3.98
C SER A 94 2.21 -8.16 -4.81
N LEU A 95 1.76 -8.79 -5.89
CA LEU A 95 2.72 -9.39 -6.81
C LEU A 95 3.36 -8.34 -7.72
N PHE A 96 2.62 -7.32 -8.17
CA PHE A 96 3.18 -6.36 -9.11
C PHE A 96 3.55 -5.04 -8.44
N ASN A 97 2.59 -4.27 -7.93
CA ASN A 97 2.93 -2.96 -7.40
C ASN A 97 2.13 -2.53 -6.17
N ASN A 98 2.80 -1.76 -5.31
CA ASN A 98 2.17 -0.99 -4.26
C ASN A 98 2.40 0.50 -4.53
N VAL A 99 1.33 1.29 -4.48
CA VAL A 99 1.36 2.73 -4.75
C VAL A 99 0.77 3.50 -3.58
N SER A 100 1.48 4.52 -3.13
CA SER A 100 0.95 5.49 -2.17
C SER A 100 1.15 6.92 -2.66
N SER A 101 0.05 7.65 -2.82
CA SER A 101 0.03 9.03 -3.34
C SER A 101 0.29 10.11 -2.28
N SER A 102 0.50 9.72 -1.04
CA SER A 102 0.85 10.57 0.09
C SER A 102 1.78 9.81 1.04
N PRO A 103 2.38 10.48 2.01
CA PRO A 103 3.33 9.83 2.90
C PRO A 103 2.77 8.60 3.61
N PHE A 104 3.52 7.52 3.53
CA PHE A 104 3.19 6.22 4.09
C PHE A 104 4.14 5.82 5.23
N ARG A 105 3.65 5.03 6.18
CA ARG A 105 4.46 4.39 7.23
C ARG A 105 4.19 2.89 7.23
N GLY A 106 5.24 2.09 7.24
CA GLY A 106 5.10 0.65 7.35
C GLY A 106 5.86 -0.11 6.28
N VAL A 107 5.25 -1.13 5.73
CA VAL A 107 5.93 -2.07 4.84
C VAL A 107 5.20 -2.14 3.50
N GLN A 108 5.95 -2.02 2.43
CA GLN A 108 5.48 -2.27 1.06
C GLN A 108 6.34 -3.38 0.45
N LEU A 109 5.70 -4.50 0.14
CA LEU A 109 6.34 -5.65 -0.49
C LEU A 109 5.66 -5.95 -1.83
N SER A 110 6.45 -6.01 -2.88
CA SER A 110 5.98 -6.43 -4.20
C SER A 110 7.09 -7.09 -5.00
N ALA A 111 6.73 -7.81 -6.05
CA ALA A 111 7.77 -8.38 -6.91
C ALA A 111 8.34 -7.33 -7.86
N LEU A 112 7.50 -6.44 -8.44
CA LEU A 112 7.98 -5.47 -9.42
C LEU A 112 8.30 -4.12 -8.80
N SER A 113 7.31 -3.41 -8.24
CA SER A 113 7.58 -2.05 -7.79
C SER A 113 6.81 -1.60 -6.55
N ASN A 114 7.47 -0.77 -5.76
CA ASN A 114 6.85 0.05 -4.74
C ASN A 114 7.07 1.53 -5.07
N VAL A 115 6.00 2.28 -5.19
CA VAL A 115 6.03 3.71 -5.49
C VAL A 115 5.35 4.48 -4.38
N SER A 116 6.03 5.46 -3.82
CA SER A 116 5.45 6.33 -2.78
C SER A 116 5.86 7.78 -2.99
N MET A 117 4.97 8.72 -2.66
CA MET A 117 5.32 10.13 -2.58
C MET A 117 6.29 10.42 -1.44
N GLY A 118 6.34 9.56 -0.43
CA GLY A 118 7.31 9.60 0.66
C GLY A 118 7.08 8.52 1.67
N MET A 119 8.15 7.98 2.23
CA MET A 119 8.12 6.97 3.28
C MET A 119 8.56 7.60 4.60
N LYS A 120 7.60 7.87 5.49
CA LYS A 120 7.90 8.49 6.79
C LYS A 120 8.75 7.62 7.71
N ARG A 121 8.50 6.32 7.70
CA ARG A 121 9.30 5.26 8.35
C ARG A 121 8.86 3.94 7.76
N GLY A 122 9.79 3.14 7.26
CA GLY A 122 9.38 1.82 6.80
C GLY A 122 10.38 1.10 5.92
N LEU A 123 9.83 0.07 5.31
CA LEU A 123 10.55 -0.87 4.47
C LEU A 123 9.86 -0.97 3.12
N GLN A 124 10.63 -0.86 2.06
CA GLN A 124 10.20 -1.17 0.70
C GLN A 124 11.06 -2.29 0.14
N ILE A 125 10.45 -3.36 -0.33
CA ILE A 125 11.13 -4.47 -0.99
C ILE A 125 10.43 -4.75 -2.31
N ALA A 126 11.16 -4.60 -3.42
CA ALA A 126 10.70 -4.88 -4.78
C ALA A 126 11.89 -4.90 -5.74
N SER A 127 11.64 -5.30 -7.00
CA SER A 127 12.66 -5.10 -8.05
C SER A 127 13.01 -3.62 -8.22
N ALA A 128 12.00 -2.72 -8.12
CA ALA A 128 12.17 -1.28 -8.14
C ALA A 128 11.44 -0.60 -6.98
N ASN A 129 12.13 0.22 -6.21
CA ASN A 129 11.56 1.03 -5.14
C ASN A 129 11.77 2.51 -5.44
N VAL A 130 10.69 3.29 -5.42
CA VAL A 130 10.71 4.72 -5.72
C VAL A 130 10.02 5.51 -4.61
N SER A 131 10.75 6.45 -4.03
CA SER A 131 10.21 7.44 -3.08
C SER A 131 10.45 8.84 -3.63
N SER A 132 9.41 9.44 -4.23
CA SER A 132 9.52 10.70 -4.98
C SER A 132 9.73 11.95 -4.11
N SER A 133 9.75 11.84 -2.81
CA SER A 133 10.02 12.94 -1.90
C SER A 133 11.09 12.52 -0.89
N TYR A 134 10.73 11.79 0.15
CA TYR A 134 11.71 11.35 1.14
C TYR A 134 11.52 9.88 1.50
N MET A 135 12.62 9.24 1.86
CA MET A 135 12.67 7.90 2.38
C MET A 135 13.35 7.89 3.75
N ARG A 136 12.62 7.41 4.79
CA ARG A 136 13.19 7.08 6.09
C ARG A 136 13.02 5.59 6.33
N GLY A 137 14.14 4.86 6.42
CA GLY A 137 14.12 3.43 6.63
C GLY A 137 14.95 2.68 5.61
N LEU A 138 14.41 1.59 5.06
CA LEU A 138 15.17 0.69 4.20
C LEU A 138 14.45 0.45 2.86
N GLN A 139 15.19 0.57 1.77
CA GLN A 139 14.80 0.09 0.44
C GLN A 139 15.70 -1.06 0.04
N VAL A 140 15.11 -2.17 -0.40
CA VAL A 140 15.83 -3.34 -0.91
C VAL A 140 15.28 -3.71 -2.28
N GLY A 141 16.15 -3.73 -3.29
CA GLY A 141 15.71 -4.05 -4.65
C GLY A 141 16.83 -3.92 -5.69
N GLY A 142 16.53 -4.24 -6.93
CA GLY A 142 17.46 -4.01 -8.03
C GLY A 142 17.73 -2.51 -8.26
N TYR A 143 16.65 -1.72 -8.26
CA TYR A 143 16.68 -0.26 -8.37
C TYR A 143 16.02 0.38 -7.17
N ASN A 144 16.72 1.28 -6.49
CA ASN A 144 16.20 2.07 -5.38
C ASN A 144 16.39 3.55 -5.65
N TYR A 145 15.32 4.31 -5.59
CA TYR A 145 15.32 5.75 -5.77
C TYR A 145 14.69 6.46 -4.57
N ALA A 146 15.36 7.48 -4.09
CA ALA A 146 14.79 8.41 -3.11
C ALA A 146 15.24 9.84 -3.48
N ASP A 147 14.32 10.80 -3.42
CA ASP A 147 14.74 12.20 -3.56
C ASP A 147 15.60 12.60 -2.33
N THR A 148 15.09 12.38 -1.14
CA THR A 148 15.85 12.56 0.11
C THR A 148 15.93 11.25 0.87
N LEU A 149 17.13 10.80 1.24
CA LEU A 149 17.36 9.56 1.97
C LEU A 149 17.79 9.81 3.43
N ASN A 150 17.05 9.19 4.37
CA ASN A 150 17.45 9.08 5.76
C ASN A 150 17.31 7.60 6.19
N GLY A 151 18.32 6.80 5.90
CA GLY A 151 18.27 5.36 6.12
C GLY A 151 19.18 4.60 5.17
N SER A 152 18.73 3.48 4.64
CA SER A 152 19.59 2.64 3.81
C SER A 152 18.92 2.22 2.51
N GLN A 153 19.72 2.09 1.47
CA GLN A 153 19.35 1.48 0.19
C GLN A 153 20.29 0.31 -0.08
N ILE A 154 19.74 -0.85 -0.38
CA ILE A 154 20.49 -2.06 -0.71
C ILE A 154 20.00 -2.56 -2.07
N GLY A 155 20.90 -2.61 -3.06
CA GLY A 155 20.50 -3.00 -4.41
C GLY A 155 21.61 -2.92 -5.44
N ILE A 156 21.26 -3.14 -6.69
CA ILE A 156 22.22 -3.02 -7.79
C ILE A 156 22.49 -1.53 -8.07
N LEU A 157 21.41 -0.76 -8.24
CA LEU A 157 21.49 0.68 -8.50
C LEU A 157 20.71 1.43 -7.41
N ASN A 158 21.41 2.25 -6.64
CA ASN A 158 20.85 3.09 -5.60
C ASN A 158 21.05 4.57 -5.97
N VAL A 159 19.95 5.33 -5.93
CA VAL A 159 19.95 6.75 -6.29
C VAL A 159 19.33 7.57 -5.16
N CYS A 160 20.08 8.58 -4.71
CA CYS A 160 19.60 9.61 -3.80
C CYS A 160 19.92 10.99 -4.40
N VAL A 161 18.90 11.80 -4.64
CA VAL A 161 19.10 13.08 -5.32
C VAL A 161 19.52 14.18 -4.37
N SER A 162 18.99 14.19 -3.16
CA SER A 162 19.21 15.28 -2.21
C SER A 162 19.44 14.76 -0.78
N HIS A 163 20.38 15.39 -0.08
CA HIS A 163 20.64 15.20 1.35
C HIS A 163 20.70 13.74 1.81
N PRO A 164 21.67 12.95 1.33
CA PRO A 164 21.84 11.59 1.78
C PRO A 164 22.28 11.56 3.24
N ARG A 165 21.40 11.08 4.11
CA ARG A 165 21.72 10.76 5.52
C ARG A 165 21.55 9.28 5.73
N GLY A 166 22.55 8.50 5.29
CA GLY A 166 22.44 7.05 5.39
C GLY A 166 23.45 6.32 4.53
N VAL A 167 23.16 5.04 4.30
CA VAL A 167 24.09 4.13 3.62
C VAL A 167 23.46 3.59 2.35
N GLN A 168 24.21 3.61 1.29
CA GLN A 168 23.89 2.94 0.03
C GLN A 168 24.85 1.76 -0.17
N ILE A 169 24.31 0.56 -0.33
CA ILE A 169 25.07 -0.67 -0.55
C ILE A 169 24.63 -1.27 -1.88
N GLY A 170 25.53 -1.32 -2.84
CA GLY A 170 25.20 -1.83 -4.17
C GLY A 170 26.35 -1.68 -5.16
N VAL A 171 26.10 -2.13 -6.38
CA VAL A 171 27.08 -2.06 -7.46
C VAL A 171 27.30 -0.60 -7.91
N ILE A 172 26.20 0.14 -8.05
CA ILE A 172 26.21 1.56 -8.42
C ILE A 172 25.44 2.32 -7.35
N ASN A 173 26.10 3.25 -6.68
CA ASN A 173 25.53 4.14 -5.71
C ASN A 173 25.72 5.58 -6.16
N TYR A 174 24.60 6.25 -6.45
CA TYR A 174 24.61 7.66 -6.84
C TYR A 174 23.97 8.50 -5.75
N SER A 175 24.70 9.49 -5.27
CA SER A 175 24.17 10.50 -4.36
C SER A 175 24.64 11.88 -4.80
N ARG A 176 23.71 12.82 -4.86
CA ARG A 176 24.02 14.23 -5.13
C ARG A 176 23.95 14.99 -3.82
N ASP A 177 25.12 15.35 -3.32
CA ASP A 177 25.22 16.25 -2.16
C ASP A 177 25.07 17.68 -2.70
N THR A 178 23.98 18.34 -2.42
CA THR A 178 23.84 19.77 -2.65
C THR A 178 24.52 20.50 -1.50
N VAL A 179 25.85 20.46 -1.47
CA VAL A 179 26.60 21.39 -0.64
C VAL A 179 26.40 22.77 -1.28
N ALA A 180 25.56 23.57 -0.66
CA ALA A 180 25.50 24.98 -0.97
C ALA A 180 26.88 25.56 -0.58
N HIS A 181 27.71 25.82 -1.56
CA HIS A 181 28.84 26.72 -1.38
C HIS A 181 28.27 28.10 -0.98
N LYS A 182 28.43 28.46 0.29
CA LYS A 182 28.30 29.81 0.74
C LYS A 182 29.56 30.60 0.35
#